data_ec3faca770fa5932e3c9b36caf03afd9
#
_entry.id   ec3faca770fa5932e3c9b36caf03afd9
#
_cell.length_a   1.000
_cell.length_b   1.000
_cell.length_c   1.000
_cell.angle_alpha   90.00
_cell.angle_beta   90.00
_cell.angle_gamma   90.00
#
_symmetry.space_group_name_H-M   'P 1'
#
loop_
_entity.id
_entity.type
_entity.pdbx_description
1 polymer ?
#
loop_
_entity_poly.entity_id
_entity_poly.type
_entity_poly.pdbx_seq_one_letter_code
_entity_poly.pdbx_strand_id
1 'polypeptide(L)'
;MKSRVYFADLRTTHTKNLTSKIRTLLESVKLTDKIKDKALTAIKLHFGEAGNTAYIRPVFIREIVDAVREAGGNPFLTDANTLYVGTRSDSVGHLTTAIKNGFDYAVVGAPLIIADGLRGGSETAITVNLNRYKKVFVGSEIVRADAIVSAAHFKGHELSGFGGTIKNLGMGCASRKGKLAQHSSVSPKVKRKNCEGCGECIDRCAQQAITFVDEKAKIDQKKCVGCGECILICPNGAIKIQWNQQIPVFLEN
;
A
#
# COMPACT_ATOMS: atom_id res chain seq x y z
N MET A 1 -17.58 6.07 22.73
CA MET A 1 -18.21 4.73 22.57
C MET A 1 -17.09 3.74 22.30
N LYS A 2 -17.03 2.56 22.96
CA LYS A 2 -16.01 1.54 22.67
C LYS A 2 -16.40 0.77 21.41
N SER A 3 -15.44 0.53 20.50
CA SER A 3 -15.65 -0.30 19.30
C SER A 3 -15.88 -1.76 19.68
N ARG A 4 -16.81 -2.43 19.00
CA ARG A 4 -17.02 -3.87 19.15
C ARG A 4 -15.94 -4.62 18.36
N VAL A 5 -15.38 -5.66 18.97
CA VAL A 5 -14.43 -6.57 18.35
C VAL A 5 -15.06 -7.96 18.29
N TYR A 6 -15.03 -8.57 17.12
CA TYR A 6 -15.51 -9.92 16.88
C TYR A 6 -14.30 -10.83 16.67
N PHE A 7 -14.33 -12.01 17.27
CA PHE A 7 -13.23 -12.97 17.22
C PHE A 7 -13.74 -14.35 16.82
N ALA A 8 -13.00 -15.03 15.97
CA ALA A 8 -13.17 -16.44 15.67
C ALA A 8 -11.80 -17.14 15.74
N ASP A 9 -11.76 -18.30 16.39
CA ASP A 9 -10.57 -19.14 16.43
C ASP A 9 -10.35 -19.89 15.09
N LEU A 10 -9.21 -20.53 14.93
CA LEU A 10 -8.86 -21.31 13.73
C LEU A 10 -9.30 -22.77 13.79
N ARG A 11 -9.96 -23.23 14.88
CA ARG A 11 -10.47 -24.59 14.98
C ARG A 11 -11.60 -24.79 13.99
N THR A 12 -11.59 -25.89 13.26
CA THR A 12 -12.61 -26.19 12.23
C THR A 12 -13.25 -27.54 12.46
N THR A 13 -14.50 -27.64 11.99
CA THR A 13 -15.23 -28.91 11.86
C THR A 13 -15.74 -29.01 10.43
N HIS A 14 -16.33 -30.13 10.05
CA HIS A 14 -16.92 -30.31 8.71
C HIS A 14 -18.09 -29.33 8.45
N THR A 15 -18.77 -28.84 9.49
CA THR A 15 -19.88 -27.87 9.39
C THR A 15 -19.45 -26.42 9.66
N LYS A 16 -18.28 -26.19 10.29
CA LYS A 16 -17.76 -24.86 10.62
C LYS A 16 -16.31 -24.75 10.16
N ASN A 17 -16.13 -24.51 8.87
CA ASN A 17 -14.82 -24.27 8.25
C ASN A 17 -14.41 -22.79 8.35
N LEU A 18 -13.20 -22.43 7.88
CA LEU A 18 -12.68 -21.07 8.00
C LEU A 18 -13.48 -20.06 7.19
N THR A 19 -13.97 -20.42 6.00
CA THR A 19 -14.76 -19.50 5.16
C THR A 19 -16.12 -19.21 5.81
N SER A 20 -16.80 -20.24 6.35
CA SER A 20 -18.05 -20.01 7.10
C SER A 20 -17.86 -19.15 8.35
N LYS A 21 -16.71 -19.25 9.04
CA LYS A 21 -16.40 -18.37 10.18
C LYS A 21 -16.17 -16.92 9.76
N ILE A 22 -15.48 -16.69 8.63
CA ILE A 22 -15.32 -15.34 8.06
C ILE A 22 -16.70 -14.77 7.74
N ARG A 23 -17.59 -15.55 7.11
CA ARG A 23 -18.95 -15.14 6.80
C ARG A 23 -19.71 -14.72 8.07
N THR A 24 -19.68 -15.53 9.11
CA THR A 24 -20.33 -15.22 10.40
C THR A 24 -19.76 -13.93 11.03
N LEU A 25 -18.44 -13.68 10.93
CA LEU A 25 -17.85 -12.43 11.39
C LEU A 25 -18.36 -11.23 10.58
N LEU A 26 -18.44 -11.34 9.25
CA LEU A 26 -18.94 -10.29 8.36
C LEU A 26 -20.41 -9.96 8.61
N GLU A 27 -21.24 -10.99 8.83
CA GLU A 27 -22.64 -10.82 9.24
C GLU A 27 -22.75 -10.08 10.59
N SER A 28 -21.89 -10.44 11.55
CA SER A 28 -21.88 -9.82 12.88
C SER A 28 -21.55 -8.33 12.85
N VAL A 29 -20.73 -7.86 11.90
CA VAL A 29 -20.43 -6.42 11.73
C VAL A 29 -21.49 -5.65 10.96
N LYS A 30 -22.51 -6.33 10.42
CA LYS A 30 -23.65 -5.74 9.68
C LYS A 30 -23.17 -4.80 8.57
N LEU A 31 -22.51 -5.36 7.57
CA LEU A 31 -21.98 -4.58 6.43
C LEU A 31 -23.10 -3.82 5.70
N THR A 32 -24.30 -4.35 5.62
CA THR A 32 -25.48 -3.70 5.03
C THR A 32 -25.82 -2.34 5.65
N ASP A 33 -25.51 -2.14 6.93
CA ASP A 33 -25.72 -0.86 7.61
C ASP A 33 -24.59 0.15 7.35
N LYS A 34 -23.50 -0.29 6.70
CA LYS A 34 -22.25 0.49 6.53
C LYS A 34 -21.91 0.80 5.08
N ILE A 35 -22.37 -0.03 4.17
CA ILE A 35 -22.14 0.09 2.73
C ILE A 35 -23.42 0.58 2.07
N LYS A 36 -23.36 1.73 1.42
CA LYS A 36 -24.49 2.26 0.64
C LYS A 36 -24.68 1.45 -0.64
N ASP A 37 -25.89 1.42 -1.14
CA ASP A 37 -26.19 0.79 -2.44
C ASP A 37 -25.31 1.40 -3.53
N LYS A 38 -24.74 0.51 -4.37
CA LYS A 38 -23.80 0.83 -5.47
C LYS A 38 -22.48 1.49 -5.06
N ALA A 39 -22.18 1.60 -3.75
CA ALA A 39 -20.94 2.20 -3.27
C ALA A 39 -19.70 1.49 -3.84
N LEU A 40 -18.79 2.23 -4.45
CA LEU A 40 -17.46 1.74 -4.86
C LEU A 40 -16.67 1.42 -3.58
N THR A 41 -16.55 0.15 -3.26
CA THR A 41 -15.97 -0.32 -1.99
C THR A 41 -14.58 -0.88 -2.19
N ALA A 42 -13.58 -0.18 -1.69
CA ALA A 42 -12.20 -0.61 -1.72
C ALA A 42 -11.94 -1.71 -0.68
N ILE A 43 -11.56 -2.90 -1.11
CA ILE A 43 -11.03 -3.93 -0.22
C ILE A 43 -9.51 -3.79 -0.23
N LYS A 44 -8.98 -3.13 0.81
CA LYS A 44 -7.55 -2.85 0.95
C LYS A 44 -6.85 -4.02 1.60
N LEU A 45 -5.92 -4.59 0.88
CA LEU A 45 -5.08 -5.70 1.35
C LEU A 45 -3.64 -5.56 0.87
N HIS A 46 -2.80 -6.53 1.22
CA HIS A 46 -1.46 -6.71 0.68
C HIS A 46 -1.48 -7.95 -0.22
N PHE A 47 -1.19 -7.81 -1.50
CA PHE A 47 -1.23 -8.91 -2.47
C PHE A 47 -0.10 -9.94 -2.33
N GLY A 48 0.80 -9.79 -1.36
CA GLY A 48 1.99 -10.62 -1.21
C GLY A 48 3.16 -10.14 -2.06
N GLU A 49 4.33 -10.72 -1.83
CA GLU A 49 5.52 -10.54 -2.66
C GLU A 49 5.73 -11.79 -3.53
N ALA A 50 6.43 -11.65 -4.64
CA ALA A 50 6.80 -12.80 -5.46
C ALA A 50 7.65 -13.79 -4.63
N GLY A 51 7.22 -15.05 -4.61
CA GLY A 51 7.88 -16.11 -3.86
C GLY A 51 7.58 -16.15 -2.35
N ASN A 52 6.76 -15.25 -1.83
CA ASN A 52 6.33 -15.25 -0.43
C ASN A 52 4.87 -15.71 -0.32
N THR A 53 4.56 -16.56 0.64
CA THR A 53 3.22 -17.11 0.89
C THR A 53 2.55 -16.51 2.15
N ALA A 54 3.21 -15.58 2.86
CA ALA A 54 2.71 -14.96 4.08
C ALA A 54 1.78 -13.77 3.78
N TYR A 55 0.64 -14.04 3.16
CA TYR A 55 -0.45 -13.11 2.90
C TYR A 55 -1.81 -13.78 3.12
N ILE A 56 -2.89 -13.01 3.20
CA ILE A 56 -4.24 -13.55 3.32
C ILE A 56 -4.57 -14.32 2.03
N ARG A 57 -5.02 -15.56 2.19
CA ARG A 57 -5.36 -16.41 1.04
C ARG A 57 -6.51 -15.81 0.23
N PRO A 58 -6.43 -15.82 -1.10
CA PRO A 58 -7.47 -15.25 -1.98
C PRO A 58 -8.89 -15.78 -1.71
N VAL A 59 -9.03 -17.04 -1.36
CA VAL A 59 -10.33 -17.66 -1.02
C VAL A 59 -11.01 -16.99 0.19
N PHE A 60 -10.25 -16.43 1.12
CA PHE A 60 -10.81 -15.68 2.25
C PHE A 60 -11.22 -14.26 1.84
N ILE A 61 -10.50 -13.69 0.90
CA ILE A 61 -10.84 -12.37 0.32
C ILE A 61 -12.13 -12.47 -0.49
N ARG A 62 -12.38 -13.59 -1.16
CA ARG A 62 -13.64 -13.83 -1.86
C ARG A 62 -14.85 -13.72 -0.94
N GLU A 63 -14.79 -14.26 0.27
CA GLU A 63 -15.88 -14.12 1.25
C GLU A 63 -16.18 -12.64 1.58
N ILE A 64 -15.13 -11.80 1.64
CA ILE A 64 -15.31 -10.36 1.87
C ILE A 64 -15.93 -9.70 0.63
N VAL A 65 -15.49 -10.06 -0.57
CA VAL A 65 -16.05 -9.56 -1.83
C VAL A 65 -17.54 -9.88 -1.93
N ASP A 66 -17.90 -11.12 -1.67
CA ASP A 66 -19.28 -11.58 -1.76
C ASP A 66 -20.17 -10.88 -0.71
N ALA A 67 -19.68 -10.72 0.52
CA ALA A 67 -20.40 -9.99 1.57
C ALA A 67 -20.61 -8.49 1.23
N VAL A 68 -19.63 -7.85 0.58
CA VAL A 68 -19.77 -6.45 0.10
C VAL A 68 -20.83 -6.37 -0.99
N ARG A 69 -20.88 -7.33 -1.92
CA ARG A 69 -21.92 -7.38 -2.97
C ARG A 69 -23.32 -7.61 -2.40
N GLU A 70 -23.43 -8.54 -1.47
CA GLU A 70 -24.71 -8.81 -0.77
C GLU A 70 -25.21 -7.59 0.00
N ALA A 71 -24.28 -6.74 0.48
CA ALA A 71 -24.62 -5.46 1.08
C ALA A 71 -24.98 -4.36 0.07
N GLY A 72 -24.99 -4.66 -1.25
CA GLY A 72 -25.31 -3.71 -2.33
C GLY A 72 -24.10 -2.93 -2.87
N GLY A 73 -22.89 -3.15 -2.37
CA GLY A 73 -21.69 -2.43 -2.81
C GLY A 73 -21.05 -3.03 -4.07
N ASN A 74 -20.23 -2.23 -4.74
CA ASN A 74 -19.38 -2.61 -5.87
C ASN A 74 -17.92 -2.79 -5.40
N PRO A 75 -17.47 -3.99 -5.03
CA PRO A 75 -16.15 -4.21 -4.49
C PRO A 75 -15.05 -4.19 -5.56
N PHE A 76 -13.90 -3.65 -5.21
CA PHE A 76 -12.63 -3.84 -5.92
C PHE A 76 -11.50 -4.06 -4.93
N LEU A 77 -10.50 -4.87 -5.31
CA LEU A 77 -9.31 -5.11 -4.50
C LEU A 77 -8.26 -4.04 -4.80
N THR A 78 -7.59 -3.55 -3.78
CA THR A 78 -6.61 -2.49 -3.97
C THR A 78 -5.41 -2.57 -3.01
N ASP A 79 -4.30 -2.08 -3.51
CA ASP A 79 -3.07 -1.74 -2.78
C ASP A 79 -2.43 -0.52 -3.49
N ALA A 80 -1.35 0.02 -2.95
CA ALA A 80 -0.54 1.03 -3.60
C ALA A 80 0.90 0.52 -3.80
N ASN A 81 1.57 1.03 -4.84
CA ASN A 81 2.92 0.61 -5.23
C ASN A 81 3.93 0.78 -4.09
N THR A 82 4.96 -0.06 -4.09
CA THR A 82 6.00 -0.02 -3.07
C THR A 82 6.97 1.15 -3.28
N LEU A 83 7.62 1.57 -2.20
CA LEU A 83 8.69 2.57 -2.25
C LEU A 83 10.04 1.92 -2.64
N TYR A 84 10.21 0.63 -2.38
CA TYR A 84 11.43 -0.12 -2.69
C TYR A 84 11.33 -0.82 -4.04
N VAL A 85 12.47 -1.11 -4.63
CA VAL A 85 12.59 -1.90 -5.86
C VAL A 85 12.09 -3.32 -5.63
N GLY A 86 11.26 -3.81 -6.53
CA GLY A 86 10.67 -5.15 -6.45
C GLY A 86 9.53 -5.31 -7.43
N THR A 87 8.87 -6.47 -7.41
CA THR A 87 7.80 -6.81 -8.37
C THR A 87 6.52 -5.99 -8.18
N ARG A 88 6.42 -5.17 -7.13
CA ARG A 88 5.29 -4.28 -6.85
C ARG A 88 5.67 -2.80 -6.90
N SER A 89 6.75 -2.46 -7.58
CA SER A 89 7.24 -1.08 -7.70
C SER A 89 6.46 -0.23 -8.70
N ASP A 90 5.74 -0.85 -9.60
CA ASP A 90 4.82 -0.22 -10.57
C ASP A 90 3.56 -1.07 -10.73
N SER A 91 2.50 -0.50 -11.31
CA SER A 91 1.21 -1.18 -11.40
C SER A 91 1.22 -2.44 -12.26
N VAL A 92 2.05 -2.50 -13.30
CA VAL A 92 2.11 -3.69 -14.19
C VAL A 92 2.70 -4.87 -13.41
N GLY A 93 3.85 -4.68 -12.80
CA GLY A 93 4.50 -5.67 -11.95
C GLY A 93 3.64 -6.04 -10.74
N HIS A 94 2.98 -5.05 -10.13
CA HIS A 94 2.13 -5.24 -8.96
C HIS A 94 0.91 -6.11 -9.28
N LEU A 95 0.17 -5.80 -10.36
CA LEU A 95 -0.97 -6.60 -10.82
C LEU A 95 -0.53 -8.00 -11.23
N THR A 96 0.59 -8.12 -11.95
CA THR A 96 1.15 -9.43 -12.32
C THR A 96 1.47 -10.27 -11.08
N THR A 97 2.06 -9.66 -10.04
CA THR A 97 2.36 -10.33 -8.77
C THR A 97 1.08 -10.74 -8.05
N ALA A 98 0.07 -9.87 -8.00
CA ALA A 98 -1.24 -10.17 -7.40
C ALA A 98 -1.90 -11.37 -8.08
N ILE A 99 -1.93 -11.40 -9.42
CA ILE A 99 -2.51 -12.50 -10.19
C ILE A 99 -1.76 -13.81 -9.95
N LYS A 100 -0.41 -13.78 -9.96
CA LYS A 100 0.41 -14.96 -9.66
C LYS A 100 0.21 -15.50 -8.24
N ASN A 101 -0.15 -14.63 -7.31
CA ASN A 101 -0.49 -14.99 -5.93
C ASN A 101 -1.97 -15.41 -5.77
N GLY A 102 -2.71 -15.55 -6.88
CA GLY A 102 -4.08 -16.05 -6.93
C GLY A 102 -5.18 -14.98 -6.75
N PHE A 103 -4.84 -13.70 -6.78
CA PHE A 103 -5.84 -12.61 -6.69
C PHE A 103 -6.40 -12.22 -8.07
N ASP A 104 -6.60 -13.18 -8.97
CA ASP A 104 -7.29 -12.91 -10.23
C ASP A 104 -8.81 -12.88 -10.04
N TYR A 105 -9.50 -12.30 -11.03
CA TYR A 105 -10.96 -12.14 -10.99
C TYR A 105 -11.72 -13.47 -10.84
N ALA A 106 -11.24 -14.54 -11.48
CA ALA A 106 -11.90 -15.84 -11.42
C ALA A 106 -11.90 -16.43 -10.00
N VAL A 107 -10.84 -16.14 -9.23
CA VAL A 107 -10.70 -16.61 -7.84
C VAL A 107 -11.41 -15.68 -6.86
N VAL A 108 -11.12 -14.38 -6.91
CA VAL A 108 -11.60 -13.43 -5.88
C VAL A 108 -12.93 -12.77 -6.23
N GLY A 109 -13.34 -12.82 -7.49
CA GLY A 109 -14.61 -12.28 -7.95
C GLY A 109 -14.70 -10.75 -8.03
N ALA A 110 -13.60 -9.99 -7.91
CA ALA A 110 -13.59 -8.54 -8.01
C ALA A 110 -12.39 -8.04 -8.83
N PRO A 111 -12.51 -6.88 -9.51
CA PRO A 111 -11.39 -6.29 -10.23
C PRO A 111 -10.28 -5.82 -9.28
N LEU A 112 -9.05 -5.72 -9.80
CA LEU A 112 -7.88 -5.22 -9.11
C LEU A 112 -7.55 -3.81 -9.62
N ILE A 113 -7.36 -2.87 -8.72
CA ILE A 113 -6.99 -1.48 -9.03
C ILE A 113 -5.83 -1.07 -8.14
N ILE A 114 -4.72 -0.62 -8.72
CA ILE A 114 -3.59 -0.08 -7.97
C ILE A 114 -3.85 1.41 -7.74
N ALA A 115 -3.98 1.80 -6.47
CA ALA A 115 -4.59 3.05 -6.07
C ALA A 115 -3.79 4.32 -6.37
N ASP A 116 -2.48 4.21 -6.53
CA ASP A 116 -1.56 5.33 -6.78
C ASP A 116 -1.05 5.40 -8.23
N GLY A 117 -1.76 4.73 -9.16
CA GLY A 117 -1.51 4.79 -10.59
C GLY A 117 -0.25 4.04 -11.03
N LEU A 118 0.07 4.17 -12.33
CA LEU A 118 1.08 3.34 -12.99
C LEU A 118 2.44 3.32 -12.27
N ARG A 119 2.90 4.47 -11.77
CA ARG A 119 4.22 4.64 -11.14
C ARG A 119 4.16 5.16 -9.71
N GLY A 120 3.04 5.04 -9.02
CA GLY A 120 2.90 5.47 -7.63
C GLY A 120 2.78 6.98 -7.41
N GLY A 121 2.48 7.74 -8.46
CA GLY A 121 2.39 9.20 -8.45
C GLY A 121 0.97 9.75 -8.54
N SER A 122 -0.06 8.89 -8.73
CA SER A 122 -1.46 9.33 -8.67
C SER A 122 -1.88 9.44 -7.22
N GLU A 123 -1.88 10.68 -6.70
CA GLU A 123 -2.08 10.93 -5.28
C GLU A 123 -3.02 12.10 -5.00
N THR A 124 -3.67 12.05 -3.85
CA THR A 124 -4.45 13.14 -3.28
C THR A 124 -3.81 13.57 -1.96
N ALA A 125 -3.53 14.87 -1.83
CA ALA A 125 -3.02 15.44 -0.59
C ALA A 125 -4.19 15.74 0.36
N ILE A 126 -4.17 15.15 1.54
CA ILE A 126 -5.20 15.34 2.57
C ILE A 126 -4.60 16.13 3.73
N THR A 127 -5.27 17.22 4.12
CA THR A 127 -4.87 18.00 5.29
C THR A 127 -5.34 17.30 6.56
N VAL A 128 -4.41 17.00 7.47
CA VAL A 128 -4.67 16.28 8.72
C VAL A 128 -4.36 17.09 9.98
N ASN A 129 -3.53 18.14 9.87
CA ASN A 129 -3.16 19.06 10.95
C ASN A 129 -2.67 18.37 12.24
N LEU A 130 -1.96 17.24 12.09
CA LEU A 130 -1.32 16.56 13.20
C LEU A 130 -0.07 17.33 13.68
N ASN A 131 0.52 16.93 14.79
CA ASN A 131 1.68 17.61 15.37
C ASN A 131 2.85 17.68 14.38
N ARG A 132 3.15 16.58 13.69
CA ARG A 132 4.30 16.44 12.79
C ARG A 132 3.90 16.46 11.32
N TYR A 133 2.71 15.98 11.00
CA TYR A 133 2.17 15.96 9.64
C TYR A 133 1.06 16.98 9.46
N LYS A 134 1.22 17.89 8.54
CA LYS A 134 0.14 18.82 8.14
C LYS A 134 -0.68 18.25 6.99
N LYS A 135 -0.04 17.43 6.15
CA LYS A 135 -0.66 16.74 5.00
C LYS A 135 -0.13 15.32 4.90
N VAL A 136 -1.00 14.42 4.47
CA VAL A 136 -0.65 13.05 4.05
C VAL A 136 -0.99 12.89 2.57
N PHE A 137 -0.25 12.01 1.87
CA PHE A 137 -0.41 11.77 0.44
C PHE A 137 -0.91 10.33 0.25
N VAL A 138 -2.16 10.21 -0.15
CA VAL A 138 -2.88 8.93 -0.30
C VAL A 138 -3.10 8.64 -1.77
N GLY A 139 -3.06 7.37 -2.16
CA GLY A 139 -3.39 6.95 -3.51
C GLY A 139 -4.80 7.41 -3.92
N SER A 140 -4.93 8.03 -5.09
CA SER A 140 -6.16 8.73 -5.49
C SER A 140 -7.39 7.83 -5.50
N GLU A 141 -7.26 6.56 -5.89
CA GLU A 141 -8.42 5.66 -5.99
C GLU A 141 -8.94 5.22 -4.61
N ILE A 142 -8.09 5.23 -3.58
CA ILE A 142 -8.52 5.02 -2.18
C ILE A 142 -9.38 6.21 -1.71
N VAL A 143 -8.96 7.44 -2.03
CA VAL A 143 -9.69 8.65 -1.63
C VAL A 143 -11.04 8.78 -2.36
N ARG A 144 -11.12 8.26 -3.57
CA ARG A 144 -12.34 8.27 -4.39
C ARG A 144 -13.31 7.14 -4.08
N ALA A 145 -12.89 6.14 -3.33
CA ALA A 145 -13.78 5.06 -2.90
C ALA A 145 -14.81 5.58 -1.88
N ASP A 146 -16.04 5.10 -1.99
CA ASP A 146 -17.13 5.48 -1.08
C ASP A 146 -17.03 4.78 0.28
N ALA A 147 -16.40 3.60 0.29
CA ALA A 147 -16.17 2.82 1.50
C ALA A 147 -14.85 2.04 1.40
N ILE A 148 -14.28 1.68 2.55
CA ILE A 148 -13.07 0.87 2.64
C ILE A 148 -13.25 -0.27 3.63
N VAL A 149 -12.88 -1.48 3.21
CA VAL A 149 -12.73 -2.66 4.06
C VAL A 149 -11.26 -3.05 4.09
N SER A 150 -10.63 -3.06 5.26
CA SER A 150 -9.23 -3.46 5.40
C SER A 150 -9.10 -4.92 5.76
N ALA A 151 -8.49 -5.70 4.87
CA ALA A 151 -8.11 -7.09 5.09
C ALA A 151 -6.60 -7.17 5.36
N ALA A 152 -6.21 -7.27 6.62
CA ALA A 152 -4.82 -7.17 7.05
C ALA A 152 -4.28 -8.51 7.57
N HIS A 153 -3.14 -8.93 7.04
CA HIS A 153 -2.33 -10.02 7.60
C HIS A 153 -1.55 -9.48 8.82
N PHE A 154 -1.86 -9.99 10.00
CA PHE A 154 -1.18 -9.59 11.23
C PHE A 154 0.18 -10.27 11.33
N LYS A 155 1.24 -9.50 11.58
CA LYS A 155 2.63 -10.00 11.67
C LYS A 155 3.51 -9.10 12.55
N GLY A 156 4.66 -9.61 12.96
CA GLY A 156 5.72 -8.79 13.57
C GLY A 156 6.26 -7.71 12.63
N HIS A 157 6.74 -6.62 13.18
CA HIS A 157 7.38 -5.54 12.44
C HIS A 157 8.48 -4.87 13.27
N GLU A 158 9.67 -4.71 12.68
CA GLU A 158 10.87 -4.21 13.37
C GLU A 158 10.76 -2.80 13.95
N LEU A 159 10.04 -1.88 13.27
CA LEU A 159 9.90 -0.48 13.72
C LEU A 159 8.68 -0.26 14.61
N SER A 160 7.54 -0.90 14.30
CA SER A 160 6.27 -0.67 15.02
C SER A 160 5.88 -1.81 15.96
N GLY A 161 6.76 -2.79 16.18
CA GLY A 161 6.50 -4.00 16.96
C GLY A 161 5.62 -5.00 16.19
N PHE A 162 4.51 -4.54 15.61
CA PHE A 162 3.63 -5.36 14.77
C PHE A 162 3.07 -4.57 13.59
N GLY A 163 2.62 -5.29 12.58
CA GLY A 163 1.89 -4.77 11.42
C GLY A 163 0.52 -5.44 11.32
N GLY A 164 -0.52 -4.65 11.20
CA GLY A 164 -1.91 -5.07 11.05
C GLY A 164 -2.71 -4.03 10.31
N THR A 165 -3.98 -3.85 10.65
CA THR A 165 -4.90 -2.94 9.95
C THR A 165 -4.42 -1.49 9.93
N ILE A 166 -3.93 -0.94 11.04
CA ILE A 166 -3.43 0.44 11.10
C ILE A 166 -2.30 0.64 10.08
N LYS A 167 -1.34 -0.30 10.02
CA LYS A 167 -0.25 -0.21 9.04
C LYS A 167 -0.73 -0.47 7.61
N ASN A 168 -1.68 -1.40 7.41
CA ASN A 168 -2.27 -1.67 6.10
C ASN A 168 -2.98 -0.43 5.53
N LEU A 169 -3.59 0.38 6.37
CA LEU A 169 -4.20 1.65 5.99
C LEU A 169 -3.17 2.78 5.92
N GLY A 170 -2.49 3.10 6.99
CA GLY A 170 -1.58 4.25 7.07
C GLY A 170 -0.46 4.21 6.04
N MET A 171 0.33 3.12 6.03
CA MET A 171 1.42 2.94 5.06
C MET A 171 0.91 2.41 3.72
N GLY A 172 -0.02 1.44 3.75
CA GLY A 172 -0.46 0.73 2.56
C GLY A 172 -1.29 1.59 1.60
N CYS A 173 -2.08 2.54 2.10
CA CYS A 173 -2.85 3.47 1.27
C CYS A 173 -2.06 4.70 0.79
N ALA A 174 -0.90 4.97 1.39
CA ALA A 174 -0.06 6.10 0.99
C ALA A 174 0.49 5.91 -0.43
N SER A 175 0.55 7.02 -1.19
CA SER A 175 1.31 7.08 -2.44
C SER A 175 2.80 6.84 -2.18
N ARG A 176 3.61 6.70 -3.23
CA ARG A 176 5.08 6.58 -3.08
C ARG A 176 5.67 7.76 -2.30
N LYS A 177 5.25 8.98 -2.61
CA LYS A 177 5.65 10.19 -1.87
C LYS A 177 5.20 10.14 -0.41
N GLY A 178 3.97 9.71 -0.14
CA GLY A 178 3.46 9.51 1.21
C GLY A 178 4.27 8.48 1.98
N LYS A 179 4.58 7.34 1.37
CA LYS A 179 5.45 6.30 1.97
C LYS A 179 6.86 6.85 2.28
N LEU A 180 7.45 7.63 1.37
CA LEU A 180 8.76 8.23 1.63
C LEU A 180 8.71 9.22 2.79
N ALA A 181 7.69 10.08 2.86
CA ALA A 181 7.53 11.02 3.97
C ALA A 181 7.42 10.32 5.33
N GLN A 182 6.79 9.15 5.39
CA GLN A 182 6.70 8.34 6.61
C GLN A 182 8.03 7.73 7.03
N HIS A 183 8.92 7.42 6.09
CA HIS A 183 10.20 6.74 6.36
C HIS A 183 11.38 7.69 6.43
N SER A 184 11.28 8.89 5.87
CA SER A 184 12.39 9.82 5.77
C SER A 184 11.91 11.27 5.78
N SER A 185 12.56 12.09 6.58
CA SER A 185 12.37 13.54 6.60
C SER A 185 13.24 14.27 5.56
N VAL A 186 14.08 13.54 4.83
CA VAL A 186 15.01 14.09 3.84
C VAL A 186 14.89 13.35 2.51
N SER A 187 15.33 13.99 1.45
CA SER A 187 15.35 13.40 0.10
C SER A 187 16.21 12.14 0.04
N PRO A 188 16.01 11.25 -0.95
CA PRO A 188 16.87 10.12 -1.17
C PRO A 188 18.34 10.54 -1.34
N LYS A 189 19.28 9.66 -1.01
CA LYS A 189 20.70 9.90 -1.11
C LYS A 189 21.36 8.97 -2.12
N VAL A 190 22.29 9.52 -2.91
CA VAL A 190 23.09 8.74 -3.85
C VAL A 190 24.31 8.16 -3.14
N LYS A 191 24.46 6.84 -3.16
CA LYS A 191 25.71 6.15 -2.79
C LYS A 191 26.68 6.24 -3.97
N ARG A 192 27.58 7.22 -3.94
CA ARG A 192 28.48 7.54 -5.06
C ARG A 192 29.28 6.33 -5.56
N LYS A 193 29.73 5.44 -4.66
CA LYS A 193 30.45 4.22 -5.03
C LYS A 193 29.66 3.25 -5.92
N ASN A 194 28.32 3.30 -5.86
CA ASN A 194 27.43 2.43 -6.63
C ASN A 194 26.89 3.14 -7.88
N CYS A 195 27.11 4.44 -8.01
CA CYS A 195 26.62 5.22 -9.15
C CYS A 195 27.60 5.10 -10.31
N GLU A 196 27.14 4.68 -11.47
CA GLU A 196 27.94 4.55 -12.71
C GLU A 196 27.75 5.73 -13.67
N GLY A 197 26.96 6.74 -13.28
CA GLY A 197 26.74 7.93 -14.11
C GLY A 197 25.84 7.68 -15.33
N CYS A 198 24.97 6.68 -15.32
CA CYS A 198 24.13 6.31 -16.47
C CYS A 198 23.08 7.35 -16.88
N GLY A 199 22.73 8.32 -16.02
CA GLY A 199 21.76 9.39 -16.32
C GLY A 199 20.29 9.05 -16.11
N GLU A 200 19.88 7.79 -16.03
CA GLU A 200 18.48 7.35 -15.95
C GLU A 200 17.64 8.10 -14.90
N CYS A 201 18.23 8.38 -13.74
CA CYS A 201 17.56 9.12 -12.67
C CYS A 201 17.37 10.61 -12.98
N ILE A 202 18.21 11.19 -13.84
CA ILE A 202 18.13 12.58 -14.29
C ILE A 202 16.96 12.70 -15.26
N ASP A 203 16.88 11.84 -16.26
CA ASP A 203 15.85 11.85 -17.31
C ASP A 203 14.45 11.64 -16.74
N ARG A 204 14.36 10.89 -15.65
CA ARG A 204 13.08 10.62 -14.96
C ARG A 204 12.69 11.62 -13.89
N CYS A 205 13.55 12.58 -13.57
CA CYS A 205 13.26 13.56 -12.53
C CYS A 205 12.42 14.72 -13.07
N ALA A 206 11.08 14.64 -12.89
CA ALA A 206 10.16 15.70 -13.31
C ALA A 206 10.45 17.07 -12.67
N GLN A 207 11.15 17.11 -11.52
CA GLN A 207 11.54 18.35 -10.84
C GLN A 207 12.95 18.83 -11.24
N GLN A 208 13.62 18.13 -12.15
CA GLN A 208 15.01 18.44 -12.52
C GLN A 208 15.92 18.66 -11.30
N ALA A 209 15.67 17.85 -10.26
CA ALA A 209 16.38 17.93 -8.99
C ALA A 209 17.68 17.11 -8.97
N ILE A 210 18.03 16.44 -10.05
CA ILE A 210 19.20 15.57 -10.12
C ILE A 210 20.13 16.06 -11.22
N THR A 211 21.41 16.23 -10.89
CA THR A 211 22.47 16.66 -11.81
C THR A 211 23.70 15.78 -11.63
N PHE A 212 24.63 15.84 -12.55
CA PHE A 212 25.95 15.24 -12.38
C PHE A 212 26.91 16.18 -11.62
N VAL A 213 27.68 15.59 -10.70
CA VAL A 213 28.86 16.20 -10.08
C VAL A 213 29.93 15.13 -10.06
N ASP A 214 31.08 15.39 -10.69
CA ASP A 214 32.17 14.43 -10.88
C ASP A 214 31.64 13.09 -11.42
N GLU A 215 30.94 13.14 -12.54
CA GLU A 215 30.33 11.98 -13.24
C GLU A 215 29.35 11.13 -12.42
N LYS A 216 28.96 11.59 -11.24
CA LYS A 216 28.02 10.90 -10.36
C LYS A 216 26.77 11.75 -10.13
N ALA A 217 25.62 11.11 -10.04
CA ALA A 217 24.37 11.80 -9.73
C ALA A 217 24.41 12.47 -8.35
N LYS A 218 23.86 13.68 -8.27
CA LYS A 218 23.66 14.43 -7.03
C LYS A 218 22.24 14.98 -7.00
N ILE A 219 21.55 14.80 -5.89
CA ILE A 219 20.17 15.25 -5.69
C ILE A 219 20.19 16.60 -4.96
N ASP A 220 19.56 17.60 -5.58
CA ASP A 220 19.30 18.89 -4.94
C ASP A 220 18.11 18.74 -3.96
N GLN A 221 18.40 18.86 -2.66
CA GLN A 221 17.43 18.72 -1.59
C GLN A 221 16.31 19.78 -1.63
N LYS A 222 16.59 20.97 -2.17
CA LYS A 222 15.62 22.07 -2.25
C LYS A 222 14.60 21.86 -3.36
N LYS A 223 15.01 21.22 -4.47
CA LYS A 223 14.15 20.92 -5.62
C LYS A 223 13.41 19.59 -5.47
N CYS A 224 13.95 18.67 -4.68
CA CYS A 224 13.41 17.31 -4.53
C CYS A 224 12.08 17.31 -3.77
N VAL A 225 11.03 16.83 -4.40
CA VAL A 225 9.68 16.69 -3.78
C VAL A 225 9.43 15.29 -3.17
N GLY A 226 10.42 14.41 -3.16
CA GLY A 226 10.30 13.10 -2.52
C GLY A 226 9.40 12.09 -3.25
N CYS A 227 9.25 12.17 -4.57
CA CYS A 227 8.41 11.21 -5.32
C CYS A 227 8.98 9.78 -5.37
N GLY A 228 10.29 9.60 -5.13
CA GLY A 228 10.95 8.29 -5.08
C GLY A 228 11.19 7.61 -6.44
N GLU A 229 10.84 8.23 -7.57
CA GLU A 229 11.00 7.64 -8.91
C GLU A 229 12.47 7.25 -9.20
N CYS A 230 13.40 8.10 -8.83
CA CYS A 230 14.83 7.86 -9.01
C CYS A 230 15.37 6.63 -8.27
N ILE A 231 14.71 6.21 -7.19
CA ILE A 231 15.08 4.99 -6.44
C ILE A 231 14.80 3.75 -7.29
N LEU A 232 13.69 3.75 -7.99
CA LEU A 232 13.20 2.60 -8.76
C LEU A 232 13.92 2.45 -10.09
N ILE A 233 14.22 3.59 -10.74
CA ILE A 233 14.82 3.55 -12.07
C ILE A 233 16.33 3.27 -12.04
N CYS A 234 16.99 3.43 -10.90
CA CYS A 234 18.44 3.25 -10.79
C CYS A 234 18.84 1.77 -10.96
N PRO A 235 19.49 1.35 -12.08
CA PRO A 235 19.81 -0.04 -12.34
C PRO A 235 20.77 -0.63 -11.31
N ASN A 236 21.66 0.20 -10.76
CA ASN A 236 22.68 -0.20 -9.79
C ASN A 236 22.22 -0.02 -8.33
N GLY A 237 20.95 0.36 -8.11
CA GLY A 237 20.41 0.64 -6.79
C GLY A 237 21.27 1.64 -5.99
N ALA A 238 21.89 2.61 -6.67
CA ALA A 238 22.74 3.61 -6.03
C ALA A 238 21.97 4.64 -5.23
N ILE A 239 20.68 4.87 -5.54
CA ILE A 239 19.84 5.83 -4.85
C ILE A 239 19.09 5.12 -3.74
N LYS A 240 19.28 5.59 -2.50
CA LYS A 240 18.75 4.94 -1.30
C LYS A 240 17.86 5.86 -0.50
N ILE A 241 16.85 5.26 0.14
CA ILE A 241 16.06 5.92 1.18
C ILE A 241 16.95 6.12 2.40
N GLN A 242 16.86 7.30 3.01
CA GLN A 242 17.47 7.56 4.30
C GLN A 242 16.44 7.24 5.39
N TRP A 243 16.51 6.05 5.96
CA TRP A 243 15.61 5.58 7.01
C TRP A 243 15.96 6.29 8.32
N ASN A 244 15.53 7.53 8.47
CA ASN A 244 15.91 8.40 9.60
C ASN A 244 14.73 8.87 10.44
N GLN A 245 13.50 8.44 10.14
CA GLN A 245 12.34 8.79 10.95
C GLN A 245 12.37 8.02 12.28
N GLN A 246 12.13 8.74 13.36
CA GLN A 246 11.91 8.14 14.67
C GLN A 246 10.56 7.43 14.73
N ILE A 247 10.45 6.38 15.56
CA ILE A 247 9.23 5.59 15.71
C ILE A 247 7.98 6.45 15.98
N PRO A 248 7.99 7.45 16.89
CA PRO A 248 6.82 8.30 17.12
C PRO A 248 6.36 9.07 15.87
N VAL A 249 7.29 9.49 15.01
CA VAL A 249 6.97 10.18 13.75
C VAL A 249 6.34 9.20 12.77
N PHE A 250 6.88 8.01 12.68
CA PHE A 250 6.35 6.95 11.82
C PHE A 250 4.93 6.52 12.20
N LEU A 251 4.62 6.48 13.49
CA LEU A 251 3.32 6.03 14.00
C LEU A 251 2.23 7.11 13.97
N GLU A 252 2.59 8.40 13.88
CA GLU A 252 1.61 9.49 13.82
C GLU A 252 0.85 9.54 12.49
N ASN A 253 1.43 9.04 11.41
CA ASN A 253 0.92 9.20 10.04
C ASN A 253 -0.18 8.17 9.64
#